data_9d2fcf4de4d4003e94d8c0b04d3698f8
#
_entry.id   9d2fcf4de4d4003e94d8c0b04d3698f8
#
_cell.length_a   1.000
_cell.length_b   1.000
_cell.length_c   1.000
_cell.angle_alpha   90.00
_cell.angle_beta   90.00
_cell.angle_gamma   90.00
#
_symmetry.space_group_name_H-M   'P 1'
#
loop_
_entity.id
_entity.type
_entity.pdbx_description
1 polymer ?
#
loop_
_entity_poly.entity_id
_entity_poly.type
_entity_poly.pdbx_seq_one_letter_code
_entity_poly.pdbx_strand_id
1 'polypeptide(L)'
;MSNHSLAQLEEVLRYHFKNPALLRIAMTHTSFANESKVPTTHNERLEFLGDSVLSVIVADYLFHESGRPEGELTRMRASLVSEEALFRFAQQINLGSYLRLGHGEELNGGRTRPSIVSDAFEALIAALYLDGGFEAARAFLQPFITEGSTADEDYKTQLQEVAQKTPGAQLSYTVIKEEGPAHDKQFAVEVRLNGKPLATGTGRSKKAAEQQAARTALEKMGKEA
;
A
#
# COMPACT_ATOMS: atom_id res chain seq x y z
N MET A 1 -18.88 8.54 -20.49
CA MET A 1 -18.19 8.08 -19.25
C MET A 1 -18.74 8.93 -18.10
N SER A 2 -19.27 8.30 -17.07
CA SER A 2 -19.87 9.01 -15.93
C SER A 2 -18.78 9.73 -15.16
N ASN A 3 -18.78 11.05 -15.24
CA ASN A 3 -17.90 11.91 -14.46
C ASN A 3 -18.44 11.89 -13.02
N HIS A 4 -17.80 11.14 -12.12
CA HIS A 4 -18.17 11.14 -10.71
C HIS A 4 -17.93 12.53 -10.12
N SER A 5 -18.85 13.00 -9.31
CA SER A 5 -18.74 14.34 -8.71
C SER A 5 -17.80 14.33 -7.50
N LEU A 6 -17.13 15.45 -7.22
CA LEU A 6 -16.32 15.57 -6.01
C LEU A 6 -17.15 15.42 -4.72
N ALA A 7 -18.46 15.75 -4.76
CA ALA A 7 -19.37 15.48 -3.64
C ALA A 7 -19.51 13.97 -3.36
N GLN A 8 -19.54 13.13 -4.41
CA GLN A 8 -19.53 11.67 -4.22
C GLN A 8 -18.20 11.19 -3.63
N LEU A 9 -17.08 11.82 -3.97
CA LEU A 9 -15.80 11.49 -3.34
C LEU A 9 -15.80 11.86 -1.85
N GLU A 10 -16.34 13.02 -1.45
CA GLU A 10 -16.48 13.38 -0.03
C GLU A 10 -17.26 12.32 0.78
N GLU A 11 -18.33 11.76 0.20
CA GLU A 11 -19.09 10.67 0.82
C GLU A 11 -18.24 9.40 0.99
N VAL A 12 -17.46 9.03 -0.03
CA VAL A 12 -16.54 7.89 0.03
C VAL A 12 -15.47 8.11 1.10
N LEU A 13 -14.92 9.33 1.17
CA LEU A 13 -13.92 9.73 2.16
C LEU A 13 -14.49 9.86 3.58
N ARG A 14 -15.82 9.95 3.73
CA ARG A 14 -16.51 10.32 4.97
C ARG A 14 -15.96 11.61 5.57
N TYR A 15 -15.59 12.56 4.68
CA TYR A 15 -15.01 13.84 5.04
C TYR A 15 -15.54 14.96 4.14
N HIS A 16 -16.13 15.98 4.74
CA HIS A 16 -16.60 17.17 4.03
C HIS A 16 -15.59 18.31 4.17
N PHE A 17 -15.05 18.74 3.04
CA PHE A 17 -14.04 19.79 3.01
C PHE A 17 -14.65 21.16 3.36
N LYS A 18 -14.02 21.83 4.33
CA LYS A 18 -14.31 23.25 4.63
C LYS A 18 -13.94 24.14 3.46
N ASN A 19 -12.85 23.78 2.77
CA ASN A 19 -12.39 24.40 1.54
C ASN A 19 -12.42 23.40 0.37
N PRO A 20 -13.52 23.30 -0.39
CA PRO A 20 -13.65 22.38 -1.51
C PRO A 20 -12.62 22.59 -2.64
N ALA A 21 -11.94 23.75 -2.67
CA ALA A 21 -10.90 24.00 -3.65
C ALA A 21 -9.70 23.07 -3.44
N LEU A 22 -9.38 22.66 -2.21
CA LEU A 22 -8.29 21.73 -1.92
C LEU A 22 -8.53 20.37 -2.57
N LEU A 23 -9.74 19.81 -2.40
CA LEU A 23 -10.10 18.55 -3.04
C LEU A 23 -10.07 18.67 -4.57
N ARG A 24 -10.57 19.78 -5.11
CA ARG A 24 -10.53 20.02 -6.57
C ARG A 24 -9.10 20.08 -7.10
N ILE A 25 -8.19 20.76 -6.40
CA ILE A 25 -6.77 20.83 -6.78
C ILE A 25 -6.15 19.45 -6.70
N ALA A 26 -6.37 18.70 -5.62
CA ALA A 26 -5.85 17.33 -5.46
C ALA A 26 -6.27 16.40 -6.61
N MET A 27 -7.50 16.54 -7.09
CA MET A 27 -8.01 15.74 -8.21
C MET A 27 -7.70 16.32 -9.59
N THR A 28 -6.89 17.37 -9.70
CA THR A 28 -6.54 18.01 -11.00
C THR A 28 -5.11 17.67 -11.37
N HIS A 29 -4.92 16.83 -12.37
CA HIS A 29 -3.62 16.50 -12.94
C HIS A 29 -3.08 17.67 -13.79
N THR A 30 -1.75 17.77 -13.92
CA THR A 30 -1.07 18.82 -14.68
C THR A 30 -1.51 18.87 -16.16
N SER A 31 -1.82 17.73 -16.78
CA SER A 31 -2.31 17.67 -18.16
C SER A 31 -3.62 18.44 -18.35
N PHE A 32 -4.54 18.36 -17.37
CA PHE A 32 -5.78 19.14 -17.41
C PHE A 32 -5.51 20.64 -17.29
N ALA A 33 -4.59 21.03 -16.41
CA ALA A 33 -4.23 22.43 -16.23
C ALA A 33 -3.60 23.02 -17.49
N ASN A 34 -2.74 22.25 -18.16
CA ASN A 34 -2.07 22.66 -19.39
C ASN A 34 -3.01 22.85 -20.59
N GLU A 35 -4.10 22.09 -20.65
CA GLU A 35 -5.13 22.21 -21.69
C GLU A 35 -6.22 23.26 -21.35
N SER A 36 -6.24 23.73 -20.11
CA SER A 36 -7.25 24.69 -19.66
C SER A 36 -7.05 26.07 -20.27
N LYS A 37 -8.12 26.67 -20.75
CA LYS A 37 -8.13 28.06 -21.27
C LYS A 37 -8.00 29.12 -20.17
N VAL A 38 -8.18 28.74 -18.91
CA VAL A 38 -8.04 29.61 -17.75
C VAL A 38 -6.94 29.05 -16.82
N PRO A 39 -6.21 29.93 -16.12
CA PRO A 39 -5.21 29.48 -15.15
C PRO A 39 -5.81 28.47 -14.15
N THR A 40 -5.29 27.27 -14.12
CA THR A 40 -5.82 26.17 -13.30
C THR A 40 -4.69 25.58 -12.48
N THR A 41 -4.90 25.54 -11.16
CA THR A 41 -3.95 24.91 -10.23
C THR A 41 -4.08 23.39 -10.30
N HIS A 42 -2.97 22.68 -10.32
CA HIS A 42 -2.88 21.21 -10.36
C HIS A 42 -2.27 20.64 -9.07
N ASN A 43 -2.20 19.34 -8.97
CA ASN A 43 -1.92 18.60 -7.73
C ASN A 43 -0.45 18.47 -7.32
N GLU A 44 0.54 18.72 -8.18
CA GLU A 44 1.97 18.44 -7.88
C GLU A 44 2.47 19.06 -6.55
N ARG A 45 2.03 20.27 -6.19
CA ARG A 45 2.43 20.86 -4.91
C ARG A 45 1.76 20.19 -3.71
N LEU A 46 0.54 19.67 -3.88
CA LEU A 46 -0.13 18.88 -2.85
C LEU A 46 0.49 17.49 -2.74
N GLU A 47 0.83 16.85 -3.85
CA GLU A 47 1.60 15.59 -3.89
C GLU A 47 2.88 15.71 -3.07
N PHE A 48 3.72 16.70 -3.36
CA PHE A 48 4.96 16.96 -2.60
C PHE A 48 4.73 17.06 -1.08
N LEU A 49 3.68 17.77 -0.66
CA LEU A 49 3.32 17.87 0.76
C LEU A 49 2.76 16.55 1.28
N GLY A 50 1.96 15.87 0.47
CA GLY A 50 1.28 14.62 0.81
C GLY A 50 2.24 13.47 1.09
N ASP A 51 3.29 13.31 0.28
CA ASP A 51 4.36 12.35 0.53
C ASP A 51 4.96 12.53 1.94
N SER A 52 5.28 13.77 2.31
CA SER A 52 5.84 14.07 3.64
C SER A 52 4.85 13.76 4.78
N VAL A 53 3.59 14.15 4.62
CA VAL A 53 2.52 13.88 5.62
C VAL A 53 2.27 12.38 5.74
N LEU A 54 2.18 11.66 4.63
CA LEU A 54 2.05 10.21 4.58
C LEU A 54 3.20 9.52 5.32
N SER A 55 4.44 9.92 5.00
CA SER A 55 5.64 9.35 5.61
C SER A 55 5.65 9.51 7.14
N VAL A 56 5.22 10.68 7.66
CA VAL A 56 5.11 10.91 9.11
C VAL A 56 4.01 10.06 9.73
N ILE A 57 2.82 10.00 9.12
CA ILE A 57 1.69 9.21 9.65
C ILE A 57 2.04 7.72 9.69
N VAL A 58 2.66 7.19 8.64
CA VAL A 58 3.08 5.78 8.60
C VAL A 58 4.18 5.51 9.62
N ALA A 59 5.16 6.41 9.78
CA ALA A 59 6.22 6.24 10.77
C ALA A 59 5.67 6.28 12.20
N ASP A 60 4.76 7.20 12.51
CA ASP A 60 4.09 7.30 13.81
C ASP A 60 3.31 6.01 14.14
N TYR A 61 2.52 5.51 13.18
CA TYR A 61 1.79 4.26 13.32
C TYR A 61 2.72 3.08 13.62
N LEU A 62 3.75 2.88 12.79
CA LEU A 62 4.68 1.77 12.94
C LEU A 62 5.46 1.84 14.26
N PHE A 63 5.82 3.03 14.71
CA PHE A 63 6.52 3.24 15.97
C PHE A 63 5.68 2.83 17.19
N HIS A 64 4.39 3.13 17.18
CA HIS A 64 3.50 2.82 18.31
C HIS A 64 2.96 1.38 18.28
N GLU A 65 2.70 0.85 17.10
CA GLU A 65 2.07 -0.47 16.96
C GLU A 65 3.08 -1.63 16.94
N SER A 66 4.37 -1.35 16.74
CA SER A 66 5.36 -2.42 16.68
C SER A 66 6.61 -2.10 17.50
N GLY A 67 7.06 -3.05 18.32
CA GLY A 67 8.34 -2.97 19.04
C GLY A 67 9.55 -3.39 18.19
N ARG A 68 9.47 -3.30 16.86
CA ARG A 68 10.50 -3.80 15.92
C ARG A 68 11.72 -2.88 15.87
N PRO A 69 12.91 -3.43 15.53
CA PRO A 69 14.11 -2.63 15.31
C PRO A 69 13.95 -1.61 14.18
N GLU A 70 14.71 -0.51 14.23
CA GLU A 70 14.66 0.62 13.27
C GLU A 70 14.75 0.16 11.81
N GLY A 71 15.68 -0.76 11.49
CA GLY A 71 15.84 -1.25 10.11
C GLY A 71 14.60 -1.98 9.56
N GLU A 72 13.81 -2.65 10.41
CA GLU A 72 12.53 -3.24 10.02
C GLU A 72 11.45 -2.16 9.82
N LEU A 73 11.36 -1.22 10.75
CA LEU A 73 10.43 -0.09 10.63
C LEU A 73 10.65 0.71 9.35
N THR A 74 11.91 0.93 8.98
CA THR A 74 12.29 1.60 7.73
C THR A 74 11.85 0.84 6.49
N ARG A 75 12.04 -0.50 6.46
CA ARG A 75 11.56 -1.36 5.36
C ARG A 75 10.04 -1.37 5.25
N MET A 76 9.34 -1.52 6.39
CA MET A 76 7.87 -1.52 6.43
C MET A 76 7.32 -0.18 5.96
N ARG A 77 7.90 0.94 6.42
CA ARG A 77 7.51 2.26 5.94
C ARG A 77 7.68 2.37 4.42
N ALA A 78 8.86 2.01 3.88
CA ALA A 78 9.12 2.08 2.45
C ALA A 78 8.13 1.26 1.61
N SER A 79 7.70 0.09 2.11
CA SER A 79 6.68 -0.73 1.46
C SER A 79 5.30 -0.04 1.47
N LEU A 80 4.90 0.55 2.60
CA LEU A 80 3.58 1.18 2.76
C LEU A 80 3.43 2.53 2.03
N VAL A 81 4.55 3.21 1.74
CA VAL A 81 4.55 4.49 0.99
C VAL A 81 4.98 4.32 -0.47
N SER A 82 5.13 3.10 -0.96
CA SER A 82 5.51 2.83 -2.35
C SER A 82 4.38 3.17 -3.33
N GLU A 83 4.72 3.55 -4.56
CA GLU A 83 3.75 3.78 -5.65
C GLU A 83 2.75 2.62 -5.77
N GLU A 84 3.24 1.36 -5.70
CA GLU A 84 2.39 0.18 -5.77
C GLU A 84 1.37 0.10 -4.62
N ALA A 85 1.79 0.43 -3.39
CA ALA A 85 0.90 0.44 -2.23
C ALA A 85 -0.14 1.55 -2.36
N LEU A 86 0.29 2.76 -2.69
CA LEU A 86 -0.60 3.91 -2.85
C LEU A 86 -1.61 3.71 -3.98
N PHE A 87 -1.19 3.10 -5.08
CA PHE A 87 -2.10 2.73 -6.17
C PHE A 87 -3.16 1.73 -5.70
N ARG A 88 -2.78 0.68 -4.94
CA ARG A 88 -3.74 -0.28 -4.34
C ARG A 88 -4.74 0.43 -3.42
N PHE A 89 -4.28 1.35 -2.57
CA PHE A 89 -5.14 2.12 -1.67
C PHE A 89 -6.11 3.00 -2.45
N ALA A 90 -5.62 3.71 -3.46
CA ALA A 90 -6.44 4.54 -4.33
C ALA A 90 -7.50 3.74 -5.10
N GLN A 91 -7.19 2.49 -5.49
CA GLN A 91 -8.16 1.60 -6.14
C GLN A 91 -9.32 1.22 -5.21
N GLN A 92 -9.09 1.04 -3.91
CA GLN A 92 -10.17 0.71 -2.95
C GLN A 92 -11.26 1.78 -2.90
N ILE A 93 -10.90 3.04 -3.14
CA ILE A 93 -11.83 4.18 -3.18
C ILE A 93 -12.17 4.62 -4.61
N ASN A 94 -11.74 3.86 -5.62
CA ASN A 94 -11.92 4.19 -7.04
C ASN A 94 -11.48 5.61 -7.41
N LEU A 95 -10.35 6.08 -6.83
CA LEU A 95 -9.89 7.47 -6.91
C LEU A 95 -9.71 7.95 -8.35
N GLY A 96 -9.20 7.08 -9.24
CA GLY A 96 -8.98 7.39 -10.65
C GLY A 96 -10.23 7.90 -11.38
N SER A 97 -11.45 7.51 -10.95
CA SER A 97 -12.69 7.96 -11.57
C SER A 97 -13.02 9.44 -11.32
N TYR A 98 -12.41 10.04 -10.31
CA TYR A 98 -12.62 11.43 -9.91
C TYR A 98 -11.58 12.39 -10.50
N LEU A 99 -10.54 11.88 -11.16
CA LEU A 99 -9.45 12.68 -11.70
C LEU A 99 -9.93 13.58 -12.85
N ARG A 100 -9.38 14.78 -12.89
CA ARG A 100 -9.50 15.73 -13.99
C ARG A 100 -8.22 15.65 -14.82
N LEU A 101 -8.33 15.00 -15.97
CA LEU A 101 -7.21 14.73 -16.89
C LEU A 101 -7.38 15.56 -18.17
N GLY A 102 -6.27 15.92 -18.80
CA GLY A 102 -6.28 16.41 -20.17
C GLY A 102 -6.70 15.32 -21.15
N HIS A 103 -7.13 15.72 -22.34
CA HIS A 103 -7.65 14.81 -23.37
C HIS A 103 -6.65 13.69 -23.74
N GLY A 104 -5.38 14.06 -23.86
CA GLY A 104 -4.33 13.08 -24.17
C GLY A 104 -4.17 12.01 -23.10
N GLU A 105 -4.13 12.40 -21.82
CA GLU A 105 -4.03 11.45 -20.71
C GLU A 105 -5.31 10.61 -20.55
N GLU A 106 -6.48 11.19 -20.78
CA GLU A 106 -7.74 10.46 -20.75
C GLU A 106 -7.76 9.32 -21.79
N LEU A 107 -7.33 9.60 -23.03
CA LEU A 107 -7.24 8.61 -24.12
C LEU A 107 -6.21 7.50 -23.84
N ASN A 108 -5.12 7.83 -23.14
CA ASN A 108 -4.04 6.91 -22.84
C ASN A 108 -4.21 6.17 -21.50
N GLY A 109 -5.42 6.14 -20.94
CA GLY A 109 -5.74 5.37 -19.75
C GLY A 109 -5.19 5.97 -18.45
N GLY A 110 -5.00 7.30 -18.39
CA GLY A 110 -4.45 8.00 -17.23
C GLY A 110 -5.20 7.72 -15.92
N ARG A 111 -6.52 7.45 -15.97
CA ARG A 111 -7.33 7.10 -14.79
C ARG A 111 -6.94 5.78 -14.11
N THR A 112 -6.22 4.92 -14.79
CA THR A 112 -5.75 3.62 -14.27
C THR A 112 -4.23 3.52 -14.28
N ARG A 113 -3.53 4.60 -14.61
CA ARG A 113 -2.05 4.63 -14.60
C ARG A 113 -1.55 4.76 -13.16
N PRO A 114 -0.73 3.80 -12.68
CA PRO A 114 -0.28 3.78 -11.29
C PRO A 114 0.30 5.12 -10.82
N SER A 115 1.25 5.70 -11.53
CA SER A 115 1.89 6.96 -11.13
C SER A 115 0.89 8.12 -10.99
N ILE A 116 -0.03 8.33 -11.95
CA ILE A 116 -1.01 9.42 -11.88
C ILE A 116 -1.98 9.24 -10.70
N VAL A 117 -2.36 8.00 -10.41
CA VAL A 117 -3.33 7.69 -9.37
C VAL A 117 -2.70 7.73 -7.98
N SER A 118 -1.44 7.29 -7.84
CA SER A 118 -0.69 7.40 -6.58
C SER A 118 -0.37 8.86 -6.24
N ASP A 119 0.08 9.67 -7.22
CA ASP A 119 0.33 11.10 -7.02
C ASP A 119 -0.94 11.85 -6.56
N ALA A 120 -2.09 11.49 -7.14
CA ALA A 120 -3.37 12.06 -6.72
C ALA A 120 -3.79 11.59 -5.31
N PHE A 121 -3.42 10.37 -4.90
CA PHE A 121 -3.66 9.89 -3.55
C PHE A 121 -2.83 10.65 -2.51
N GLU A 122 -1.56 10.92 -2.80
CA GLU A 122 -0.72 11.79 -1.98
C GLU A 122 -1.28 13.21 -1.91
N ALA A 123 -1.68 13.78 -3.05
CA ALA A 123 -2.30 15.08 -3.09
C ALA A 123 -3.59 15.15 -2.27
N LEU A 124 -4.38 14.08 -2.22
CA LEU A 124 -5.57 13.97 -1.39
C LEU A 124 -5.22 13.98 0.10
N ILE A 125 -4.15 13.27 0.51
CA ILE A 125 -3.64 13.30 1.88
C ILE A 125 -3.27 14.73 2.29
N ALA A 126 -2.55 15.45 1.44
CA ALA A 126 -2.24 16.86 1.69
C ALA A 126 -3.48 17.74 1.78
N ALA A 127 -4.47 17.53 0.92
CA ALA A 127 -5.73 18.28 0.97
C ALA A 127 -6.45 18.07 2.30
N LEU A 128 -6.54 16.83 2.78
CA LEU A 128 -7.11 16.50 4.09
C LEU A 128 -6.32 17.14 5.25
N TYR A 129 -4.99 17.08 5.16
CA TYR A 129 -4.11 17.71 6.15
C TYR A 129 -4.29 19.23 6.21
N LEU A 130 -4.35 19.91 5.08
CA LEU A 130 -4.52 21.36 5.02
C LEU A 130 -5.90 21.83 5.47
N ASP A 131 -6.92 21.01 5.26
CA ASP A 131 -8.32 21.35 5.59
C ASP A 131 -8.68 20.98 7.05
N GLY A 132 -8.27 19.80 7.50
CA GLY A 132 -8.68 19.20 8.78
C GLY A 132 -7.53 18.94 9.75
N GLY A 133 -6.28 19.24 9.37
CA GLY A 133 -5.10 18.99 10.20
C GLY A 133 -4.62 17.53 10.15
N PHE A 134 -3.62 17.24 10.98
CA PHE A 134 -2.96 15.94 11.03
C PHE A 134 -3.93 14.79 11.32
N GLU A 135 -4.85 14.97 12.25
CA GLU A 135 -5.81 13.93 12.65
C GLU A 135 -6.80 13.58 11.53
N ALA A 136 -7.18 14.51 10.68
CA ALA A 136 -8.04 14.21 9.53
C ALA A 136 -7.31 13.33 8.51
N ALA A 137 -6.07 13.66 8.17
CA ALA A 137 -5.24 12.85 7.29
C ALA A 137 -4.94 11.46 7.89
N ARG A 138 -4.63 11.40 9.20
CA ARG A 138 -4.40 10.15 9.93
C ARG A 138 -5.64 9.25 9.93
N ALA A 139 -6.80 9.78 10.26
CA ALA A 139 -8.05 9.02 10.29
C ALA A 139 -8.39 8.43 8.90
N PHE A 140 -8.13 9.18 7.84
CA PHE A 140 -8.28 8.68 6.47
C PHE A 140 -7.31 7.54 6.14
N LEU A 141 -6.04 7.67 6.52
CA LEU A 141 -5.00 6.68 6.19
C LEU A 141 -5.05 5.41 7.04
N GLN A 142 -5.55 5.50 8.27
CA GLN A 142 -5.51 4.40 9.25
C GLN A 142 -5.99 3.05 8.70
N PRO A 143 -7.15 2.93 8.00
CA PRO A 143 -7.60 1.66 7.46
C PRO A 143 -6.61 1.03 6.46
N PHE A 144 -6.07 1.85 5.56
CA PHE A 144 -5.13 1.40 4.52
C PHE A 144 -3.80 0.92 5.10
N ILE A 145 -3.26 1.67 6.09
CA ILE A 145 -2.00 1.32 6.75
C ILE A 145 -2.18 0.02 7.55
N THR A 146 -3.28 -0.14 8.28
CA THR A 146 -3.54 -1.35 9.06
C THR A 146 -3.65 -2.58 8.15
N GLU A 147 -4.41 -2.49 7.06
CA GLU A 147 -4.51 -3.57 6.08
C GLU A 147 -3.17 -3.84 5.38
N GLY A 148 -2.47 -2.78 4.95
CA GLY A 148 -1.18 -2.88 4.29
C GLY A 148 -0.10 -3.48 5.18
N SER A 149 -0.06 -3.13 6.45
CA SER A 149 0.93 -3.64 7.40
C SER A 149 0.76 -5.14 7.68
N THR A 150 -0.46 -5.65 7.62
CA THR A 150 -0.74 -7.10 7.75
C THR A 150 -0.47 -7.87 6.46
N ALA A 151 -0.63 -7.22 5.30
CA ALA A 151 -0.38 -7.86 4.01
C ALA A 151 1.12 -8.04 3.68
N ASP A 152 1.97 -7.15 4.19
CA ASP A 152 3.42 -7.13 3.94
C ASP A 152 4.25 -7.66 5.14
N GLU A 153 3.66 -8.45 6.03
CA GLU A 153 4.46 -9.17 7.03
C GLU A 153 5.42 -10.12 6.30
N ASP A 154 6.69 -9.73 6.22
CA ASP A 154 7.76 -10.55 5.61
C ASP A 154 8.17 -11.66 6.57
N TYR A 155 7.27 -12.63 6.72
CA TYR A 155 7.52 -13.82 7.55
C TYR A 155 8.76 -14.59 7.14
N LYS A 156 9.14 -14.55 5.84
CA LYS A 156 10.36 -15.19 5.36
C LYS A 156 11.61 -14.55 5.97
N THR A 157 11.69 -13.22 5.97
CA THR A 157 12.78 -12.48 6.59
C THR A 157 12.79 -12.69 8.10
N GLN A 158 11.64 -12.63 8.76
CA GLN A 158 11.53 -12.90 10.20
C GLN A 158 12.03 -14.32 10.55
N LEU A 159 11.58 -15.33 9.79
CA LEU A 159 12.02 -16.71 10.01
C LEU A 159 13.53 -16.87 9.75
N GLN A 160 14.07 -16.17 8.75
CA GLN A 160 15.50 -16.16 8.47
C GLN A 160 16.30 -15.56 9.64
N GLU A 161 15.84 -14.45 10.21
CA GLU A 161 16.48 -13.82 11.38
C GLU A 161 16.44 -14.72 12.63
N VAL A 162 15.29 -15.37 12.86
CA VAL A 162 15.17 -16.36 13.96
C VAL A 162 16.12 -17.54 13.75
N ALA A 163 16.18 -18.08 12.54
CA ALA A 163 17.08 -19.18 12.22
C ALA A 163 18.56 -18.79 12.37
N GLN A 164 18.96 -17.60 11.96
CA GLN A 164 20.34 -17.10 12.05
C GLN A 164 20.86 -16.93 13.49
N LYS A 165 19.97 -16.87 14.50
CA LYS A 165 20.38 -16.91 15.92
C LYS A 165 21.05 -18.25 16.30
N THR A 166 20.82 -19.29 15.52
CA THR A 166 21.47 -20.60 15.69
C THR A 166 22.59 -20.73 14.66
N PRO A 167 23.88 -20.82 15.08
CA PRO A 167 24.99 -20.95 14.15
C PRO A 167 24.83 -22.17 13.23
N GLY A 168 25.00 -21.97 11.93
CA GLY A 168 24.89 -23.02 10.92
C GLY A 168 23.46 -23.39 10.50
N ALA A 169 22.42 -22.69 11.00
CA ALA A 169 21.06 -22.92 10.58
C ALA A 169 20.85 -22.48 9.12
N GLN A 170 20.27 -23.38 8.33
CA GLN A 170 19.95 -23.14 6.92
C GLN A 170 18.46 -23.36 6.68
N LEU A 171 17.79 -22.34 6.13
CA LEU A 171 16.41 -22.42 5.67
C LEU A 171 16.38 -22.72 4.17
N SER A 172 15.49 -23.61 3.77
CA SER A 172 15.18 -23.87 2.36
C SER A 172 13.68 -23.95 2.14
N TYR A 173 13.22 -23.47 0.98
CA TYR A 173 11.82 -23.51 0.57
C TYR A 173 11.70 -24.37 -0.67
N THR A 174 10.75 -25.29 -0.68
CA THR A 174 10.53 -26.22 -1.79
C THR A 174 9.05 -26.23 -2.15
N VAL A 175 8.73 -26.00 -3.43
CA VAL A 175 7.36 -26.20 -3.92
C VAL A 175 7.07 -27.71 -3.92
N ILE A 176 6.12 -28.14 -3.09
CA ILE A 176 5.73 -29.55 -2.95
C ILE A 176 4.49 -29.87 -3.76
N LYS A 177 3.71 -28.86 -4.17
CA LYS A 177 2.51 -29.05 -4.97
C LYS A 177 2.21 -27.80 -5.80
N GLU A 178 1.73 -27.99 -7.04
CA GLU A 178 1.19 -26.96 -7.92
C GLU A 178 -0.07 -27.51 -8.56
N GLU A 179 -1.22 -26.86 -8.34
CA GLU A 179 -2.53 -27.30 -8.82
C GLU A 179 -3.35 -26.15 -9.39
N GLY A 180 -4.35 -26.49 -10.19
CA GLY A 180 -5.32 -25.56 -10.76
C GLY A 180 -4.96 -25.07 -12.16
N PRO A 181 -5.95 -24.49 -12.86
CA PRO A 181 -5.74 -23.91 -14.19
C PRO A 181 -4.86 -22.67 -14.15
N ALA A 182 -4.33 -22.25 -15.29
CA ALA A 182 -3.36 -21.15 -15.39
C ALA A 182 -3.83 -19.82 -14.74
N HIS A 183 -5.13 -19.57 -14.71
CA HIS A 183 -5.76 -18.37 -14.15
C HIS A 183 -6.14 -18.49 -12.66
N ASP A 184 -6.05 -19.69 -12.07
CA ASP A 184 -6.32 -19.91 -10.63
C ASP A 184 -5.41 -21.02 -10.07
N LYS A 185 -4.09 -20.78 -10.23
CA LYS A 185 -3.07 -21.69 -9.69
C LYS A 185 -2.98 -21.59 -8.18
N GLN A 186 -2.82 -22.75 -7.53
CA GLN A 186 -2.51 -22.89 -6.12
C GLN A 186 -1.15 -23.56 -5.97
N PHE A 187 -0.32 -22.98 -5.11
CA PHE A 187 1.01 -23.49 -4.77
C PHE A 187 1.04 -23.95 -3.31
N ALA A 188 1.64 -25.08 -3.06
CA ALA A 188 2.01 -25.49 -1.70
C ALA A 188 3.52 -25.50 -1.59
N VAL A 189 4.04 -24.85 -0.56
CA VAL A 189 5.47 -24.73 -0.28
C VAL A 189 5.77 -25.30 1.11
N GLU A 190 6.82 -26.10 1.21
CA GLU A 190 7.38 -26.57 2.47
C GLU A 190 8.64 -25.77 2.80
N VAL A 191 8.71 -25.24 4.02
CA VAL A 191 9.92 -24.66 4.58
C VAL A 191 10.63 -25.71 5.45
N ARG A 192 11.95 -25.82 5.28
CA ARG A 192 12.81 -26.74 6.01
C ARG A 192 13.91 -25.99 6.75
N LEU A 193 14.22 -26.44 7.95
CA LEU A 193 15.36 -25.98 8.73
C LEU A 193 16.38 -27.14 8.81
N ASN A 194 17.59 -26.91 8.31
CA ASN A 194 18.65 -27.94 8.25
C ASN A 194 18.18 -29.24 7.58
N GLY A 195 17.40 -29.13 6.50
CA GLY A 195 16.85 -30.26 5.77
C GLY A 195 15.61 -30.92 6.42
N LYS A 196 15.26 -30.60 7.67
CA LYS A 196 14.06 -31.14 8.33
C LYS A 196 12.83 -30.27 8.02
N PRO A 197 11.68 -30.85 7.66
CA PRO A 197 10.45 -30.13 7.46
C PRO A 197 10.04 -29.37 8.74
N LEU A 198 9.74 -28.08 8.61
CA LEU A 198 9.31 -27.23 9.72
C LEU A 198 7.81 -26.89 9.60
N ALA A 199 7.40 -26.40 8.44
CA ALA A 199 6.01 -26.04 8.17
C ALA A 199 5.69 -26.08 6.67
N THR A 200 4.39 -26.02 6.35
CA THR A 200 3.88 -25.87 4.98
C THR A 200 2.94 -24.68 4.89
N GLY A 201 2.91 -24.04 3.72
CA GLY A 201 1.99 -22.95 3.42
C GLY A 201 1.43 -23.07 2.01
N THR A 202 0.26 -22.50 1.77
CA THR A 202 -0.40 -22.50 0.47
C THR A 202 -0.69 -21.07 0.02
N GLY A 203 -0.76 -20.84 -1.30
CA GLY A 203 -1.06 -19.51 -1.84
C GLY A 203 -1.27 -19.52 -3.34
N ARG A 204 -1.84 -18.44 -3.86
CA ARG A 204 -2.07 -18.24 -5.30
C ARG A 204 -0.80 -17.90 -6.09
N SER A 205 0.31 -17.69 -5.41
CA SER A 205 1.65 -17.54 -5.99
C SER A 205 2.67 -18.27 -5.13
N LYS A 206 3.84 -18.60 -5.71
CA LYS A 206 4.95 -19.19 -4.95
C LYS A 206 5.36 -18.30 -3.77
N LYS A 207 5.46 -16.96 -4.00
CA LYS A 207 5.76 -15.98 -2.95
C LYS A 207 4.75 -16.03 -1.80
N ALA A 208 3.45 -16.04 -2.11
CA ALA A 208 2.40 -16.11 -1.10
C ALA A 208 2.46 -17.42 -0.29
N ALA A 209 2.70 -18.55 -0.96
CA ALA A 209 2.84 -19.85 -0.30
C ALA A 209 4.09 -19.92 0.59
N GLU A 210 5.21 -19.32 0.17
CA GLU A 210 6.43 -19.22 0.97
C GLU A 210 6.22 -18.35 2.22
N GLN A 211 5.56 -17.22 2.10
CA GLN A 211 5.21 -16.34 3.24
C GLN A 211 4.31 -17.07 4.24
N GLN A 212 3.30 -17.78 3.75
CA GLN A 212 2.42 -18.57 4.61
C GLN A 212 3.15 -19.71 5.32
N ALA A 213 4.07 -20.40 4.63
CA ALA A 213 4.91 -21.44 5.24
C ALA A 213 5.81 -20.86 6.35
N ALA A 214 6.42 -19.71 6.11
CA ALA A 214 7.25 -19.02 7.07
C ALA A 214 6.45 -18.56 8.31
N ARG A 215 5.26 -18.01 8.12
CA ARG A 215 4.34 -17.65 9.20
C ARG A 215 4.03 -18.84 10.08
N THR A 216 3.59 -19.96 9.47
CA THR A 216 3.25 -21.18 10.21
C THR A 216 4.47 -21.74 10.97
N ALA A 217 5.68 -21.59 10.41
CA ALA A 217 6.92 -21.98 11.08
C ALA A 217 7.19 -21.13 12.32
N LEU A 218 7.07 -19.81 12.22
CA LEU A 218 7.25 -18.89 13.35
C LEU A 218 6.23 -19.14 14.47
N GLU A 219 4.96 -19.38 14.13
CA GLU A 219 3.91 -19.72 15.10
C GLU A 219 4.22 -21.03 15.88
N LYS A 220 4.81 -22.03 15.19
CA LYS A 220 5.25 -23.28 15.86
C LYS A 220 6.44 -23.03 16.78
N MET A 221 7.45 -22.31 16.31
CA MET A 221 8.64 -22.00 17.08
C MET A 221 8.35 -21.14 18.32
N GLY A 222 7.38 -20.22 18.24
CA GLY A 222 6.94 -19.40 19.37
C GLY A 222 6.08 -20.15 20.40
N LYS A 223 5.51 -21.33 20.06
CA LYS A 223 4.76 -22.19 20.99
C LYS A 223 5.64 -23.21 21.72
N GLU A 224 6.86 -23.42 21.23
CA GLU A 224 7.83 -24.36 21.82
C GLU A 224 8.87 -23.66 22.72
N ALA A 225 8.81 -22.34 22.83
CA ALA A 225 9.67 -21.51 23.69
C ALA A 225 8.92 -21.05 24.94
#